data_2a50e182fdc1b85611b88c0cbd9cc5b2
#
_entry.id   2a50e182fdc1b85611b88c0cbd9cc5b2
#
_cell.length_a   1.000
_cell.length_b   1.000
_cell.length_c   1.000
_cell.angle_alpha   90.00
_cell.angle_beta   90.00
_cell.angle_gamma   90.00
#
_symmetry.space_group_name_H-M   'P 1'
#
loop_
_entity.id
_entity.type
_entity.pdbx_description
1 polymer ?
#
loop_
_entity_poly.entity_id
_entity_poly.type
_entity_poly.pdbx_seq_one_letter_code
_entity_poly.pdbx_strand_id
1 'polypeptide(L)'
;MKIFLDNIVLRDYQLSDVEDEVRWTNTDTAWFYADTPWMQMESVDPDELRADMSQVISELNAIRWRFEIEVDGQHIGMVSSYFLDEDLEPTPWDIIDQSKNAVENRSVRGLGIEICEMSFWGKGIGPKVLTALMEYYLNLGEHRFILETWTGNTRMLGCARKLGFVEVRRKKGVHLVDGKAYDDVMLEKCF
;
A
#
# COMPACT_ATOMS: atom_id res chain seq x y z
N MET A 1 17.03 -2.56 -2.55
CA MET A 1 16.69 -1.86 -3.83
C MET A 1 16.35 -0.40 -3.54
N LYS A 2 16.52 0.53 -4.50
CA LYS A 2 16.08 1.93 -4.38
C LYS A 2 15.54 2.41 -5.73
N ILE A 3 14.43 3.17 -5.69
CA ILE A 3 13.85 3.88 -6.83
C ILE A 3 13.82 5.37 -6.46
N PHE A 4 14.41 6.22 -7.30
CA PHE A 4 14.57 7.66 -7.03
C PHE A 4 13.58 8.47 -7.86
N LEU A 5 12.85 9.39 -7.20
CA LEU A 5 11.80 10.25 -7.79
C LEU A 5 11.97 11.67 -7.24
N ASP A 6 12.79 12.49 -7.86
CA ASP A 6 13.15 13.83 -7.32
C ASP A 6 13.66 13.75 -5.87
N ASN A 7 12.88 14.30 -4.93
CA ASN A 7 13.14 14.25 -3.50
C ASN A 7 12.48 13.07 -2.76
N ILE A 8 11.87 12.12 -3.49
CA ILE A 8 11.26 10.91 -2.94
C ILE A 8 12.14 9.71 -3.28
N VAL A 9 12.35 8.83 -2.32
CA VAL A 9 13.03 7.55 -2.52
C VAL A 9 12.12 6.43 -2.05
N LEU A 10 11.86 5.46 -2.93
CA LEU A 10 11.29 4.18 -2.53
C LEU A 10 12.44 3.22 -2.27
N ARG A 11 12.49 2.62 -1.09
CA ARG A 11 13.59 1.76 -0.69
C ARG A 11 13.15 0.52 0.06
N ASP A 12 14.02 -0.48 0.12
CA ASP A 12 13.81 -1.63 1.00
C ASP A 12 13.74 -1.15 2.47
N TYR A 13 12.99 -1.90 3.30
CA TYR A 13 12.91 -1.71 4.74
C TYR A 13 14.28 -1.84 5.40
N GLN A 14 14.52 -1.05 6.43
CA GLN A 14 15.72 -1.06 7.28
C GLN A 14 15.33 -1.24 8.74
N LEU A 15 16.18 -1.84 9.56
CA LEU A 15 15.90 -2.03 10.98
C LEU A 15 15.71 -0.72 11.76
N SER A 16 16.23 0.40 11.24
CA SER A 16 15.95 1.73 11.78
C SER A 16 14.49 2.15 11.63
N ASP A 17 13.75 1.59 10.67
CA ASP A 17 12.35 1.95 10.40
C ASP A 17 11.38 1.38 11.45
N VAL A 18 11.83 0.39 12.22
CA VAL A 18 11.05 -0.19 13.33
C VAL A 18 10.57 0.89 14.30
N GLU A 19 11.41 1.89 14.60
CA GLU A 19 11.06 2.97 15.53
C GLU A 19 9.91 3.83 15.01
N ASP A 20 9.90 4.12 13.71
CA ASP A 20 8.81 4.85 13.06
C ASP A 20 7.53 4.00 13.01
N GLU A 21 7.63 2.72 12.62
CA GLU A 21 6.49 1.81 12.54
C GLU A 21 5.84 1.59 13.92
N VAL A 22 6.63 1.40 14.98
CA VAL A 22 6.15 1.33 16.37
C VAL A 22 5.44 2.63 16.77
N ARG A 23 6.01 3.79 16.45
CA ARG A 23 5.41 5.09 16.73
C ARG A 23 4.07 5.26 16.00
N TRP A 24 4.01 4.95 14.70
CA TRP A 24 2.78 5.05 13.89
C TRP A 24 1.69 4.07 14.32
N THR A 25 2.08 2.91 14.83
CA THR A 25 1.12 1.88 15.26
C THR A 25 0.64 2.09 16.68
N ASN A 26 1.54 2.49 17.59
CA ASN A 26 1.23 2.57 19.02
C ASN A 26 0.83 3.97 19.51
N THR A 27 1.20 5.03 18.79
CA THR A 27 1.06 6.42 19.27
C THR A 27 0.40 7.33 18.24
N ASP A 28 0.97 7.44 17.04
CA ASP A 28 0.55 8.39 16.01
C ASP A 28 -0.42 7.75 15.01
N THR A 29 -1.52 7.20 15.52
CA THR A 29 -2.46 6.32 14.79
C THR A 29 -3.49 7.05 13.92
N ALA A 30 -3.46 8.37 13.85
CA ALA A 30 -4.50 9.17 13.16
C ALA A 30 -4.56 8.89 11.64
N TRP A 31 -3.45 8.50 11.02
CA TRP A 31 -3.38 8.10 9.61
C TRP A 31 -4.22 6.84 9.34
N PHE A 32 -4.17 5.86 10.24
CA PHE A 32 -4.92 4.61 10.13
C PHE A 32 -6.43 4.84 10.19
N TYR A 33 -6.89 5.63 11.15
CA TYR A 33 -8.31 5.95 11.28
C TYR A 33 -8.84 6.86 10.16
N ALA A 34 -7.98 7.48 9.39
CA ALA A 34 -8.37 8.19 8.17
C ALA A 34 -8.59 7.24 6.99
N ASP A 35 -7.99 6.05 7.03
CA ASP A 35 -8.15 5.01 6.01
C ASP A 35 -9.20 3.98 6.42
N THR A 36 -9.12 3.44 7.63
CA THR A 36 -9.99 2.36 8.12
C THR A 36 -10.66 2.71 9.46
N PRO A 37 -11.54 3.73 9.52
CA PRO A 37 -12.09 4.24 10.77
C PRO A 37 -13.01 3.25 11.52
N TRP A 38 -13.40 2.15 10.89
CA TRP A 38 -14.20 1.06 11.51
C TRP A 38 -13.33 -0.03 12.14
N MET A 39 -12.02 0.01 11.94
CA MET A 39 -11.08 -0.96 12.50
C MET A 39 -10.40 -0.41 13.75
N GLN A 40 -9.96 -1.30 14.62
CA GLN A 40 -9.09 -0.96 15.73
C GLN A 40 -7.65 -1.31 15.37
N MET A 41 -6.74 -0.36 15.54
CA MET A 41 -5.32 -0.64 15.38
C MET A 41 -4.82 -1.41 16.60
N GLU A 42 -4.15 -2.52 16.35
CA GLU A 42 -3.49 -3.31 17.39
C GLU A 42 -2.08 -2.75 17.62
N SER A 43 -1.67 -2.68 18.87
CA SER A 43 -0.31 -2.26 19.21
C SER A 43 0.69 -3.37 18.89
N VAL A 44 1.90 -2.98 18.51
CA VAL A 44 3.01 -3.90 18.24
C VAL A 44 4.05 -3.84 19.34
N ASP A 45 4.63 -4.99 19.67
CA ASP A 45 5.82 -5.05 20.53
C ASP A 45 7.06 -4.71 19.69
N PRO A 46 7.90 -3.74 20.14
CA PRO A 46 9.08 -3.32 19.36
C PRO A 46 10.11 -4.42 19.13
N ASP A 47 10.29 -5.33 20.08
CA ASP A 47 11.29 -6.40 19.98
C ASP A 47 10.79 -7.52 19.05
N GLU A 48 9.49 -7.85 19.13
CA GLU A 48 8.86 -8.80 18.20
C GLU A 48 8.90 -8.25 16.77
N LEU A 49 8.48 -7.00 16.56
CA LEU A 49 8.53 -6.37 15.24
C LEU A 49 9.95 -6.35 14.67
N ARG A 50 10.95 -6.04 15.51
CA ARG A 50 12.36 -6.05 15.09
C ARG A 50 12.84 -7.43 14.67
N ALA A 51 12.42 -8.47 15.37
CA ALA A 51 12.77 -9.86 15.04
C ALA A 51 12.14 -10.28 13.70
N ASP A 52 10.85 -10.01 13.52
CA ASP A 52 10.10 -10.34 12.30
C ASP A 52 10.69 -9.59 11.09
N MET A 53 10.95 -8.30 11.23
CA MET A 53 11.51 -7.50 10.13
C MET A 53 12.96 -7.85 9.82
N SER A 54 13.73 -8.34 10.81
CA SER A 54 15.08 -8.90 10.55
C SER A 54 15.01 -10.12 9.64
N GLN A 55 14.02 -10.98 9.85
CA GLN A 55 13.79 -12.14 8.98
C GLN A 55 13.37 -11.69 7.58
N VAL A 56 12.37 -10.78 7.47
CA VAL A 56 11.91 -10.23 6.18
C VAL A 56 13.07 -9.63 5.38
N ILE A 57 13.97 -8.85 6.03
CA ILE A 57 15.13 -8.26 5.37
C ILE A 57 16.11 -9.36 4.86
N SER A 58 16.29 -10.44 5.62
CA SER A 58 17.19 -11.54 5.23
C SER A 58 16.64 -12.39 4.06
N GLU A 59 15.33 -12.37 3.86
CA GLU A 59 14.62 -13.19 2.88
C GLU A 59 14.02 -12.37 1.72
N LEU A 60 14.56 -11.17 1.45
CA LEU A 60 14.06 -10.29 0.40
C LEU A 60 14.03 -10.99 -0.97
N ASN A 61 12.84 -11.12 -1.54
CA ASN A 61 12.63 -11.67 -2.87
C ASN A 61 13.17 -10.75 -3.97
N ALA A 62 13.43 -11.30 -5.16
CA ALA A 62 13.84 -10.51 -6.34
C ALA A 62 12.76 -9.47 -6.71
N ILE A 63 11.47 -9.87 -6.64
CA ILE A 63 10.33 -8.99 -6.84
C ILE A 63 9.89 -8.45 -5.48
N ARG A 64 9.98 -7.14 -5.30
CA ARG A 64 9.56 -6.47 -4.06
C ARG A 64 8.06 -6.28 -4.04
N TRP A 65 7.43 -6.63 -2.93
CA TRP A 65 6.01 -6.36 -2.69
C TRP A 65 5.77 -5.11 -1.81
N ARG A 66 6.82 -4.60 -1.14
CA ARG A 66 6.79 -3.42 -0.26
C ARG A 66 8.02 -2.55 -0.50
N PHE A 67 7.82 -1.24 -0.46
CA PHE A 67 8.87 -0.24 -0.35
C PHE A 67 8.50 0.79 0.71
N GLU A 68 9.50 1.23 1.47
CA GLU A 68 9.36 2.39 2.35
C GLU A 68 9.46 3.68 1.54
N ILE A 69 8.68 4.67 1.94
CA ILE A 69 8.64 6.00 1.31
C ILE A 69 9.49 6.95 2.13
N GLU A 70 10.55 7.48 1.54
CA GLU A 70 11.40 8.50 2.14
C GLU A 70 11.28 9.79 1.34
N VAL A 71 11.11 10.93 2.01
CA VAL A 71 11.03 12.27 1.38
C VAL A 71 12.01 13.19 2.08
N ASP A 72 12.95 13.77 1.32
CA ASP A 72 14.03 14.63 1.87
C ASP A 72 14.80 13.97 3.02
N GLY A 73 14.98 12.63 2.97
CA GLY A 73 15.66 11.85 4.00
C GLY A 73 14.80 11.48 5.22
N GLN A 74 13.52 11.86 5.25
CA GLN A 74 12.58 11.45 6.29
C GLN A 74 11.74 10.27 5.83
N HIS A 75 11.70 9.20 6.61
CA HIS A 75 10.78 8.08 6.42
C HIS A 75 9.35 8.52 6.79
N ILE A 76 8.38 8.31 5.89
CA ILE A 76 7.04 8.86 6.03
C ILE A 76 5.90 7.84 5.89
N GLY A 77 6.22 6.60 5.56
CA GLY A 77 5.23 5.55 5.33
C GLY A 77 5.71 4.53 4.32
N MET A 78 4.77 3.76 3.77
CA MET A 78 5.09 2.68 2.85
C MET A 78 4.15 2.63 1.64
N VAL A 79 4.60 1.95 0.60
CA VAL A 79 3.79 1.52 -0.53
C VAL A 79 3.95 0.02 -0.70
N SER A 80 2.86 -0.68 -0.91
CA SER A 80 2.85 -2.13 -0.94
C SER A 80 1.97 -2.68 -2.07
N SER A 81 2.07 -3.98 -2.29
CA SER A 81 1.21 -4.70 -3.20
C SER A 81 0.83 -6.05 -2.65
N TYR A 82 -0.26 -6.59 -3.17
CA TYR A 82 -0.79 -7.90 -2.84
C TYR A 82 -1.35 -8.55 -4.11
N PHE A 83 -1.73 -9.81 -4.00
CA PHE A 83 -2.27 -10.55 -5.12
C PHE A 83 -3.79 -10.73 -4.98
N LEU A 84 -4.47 -10.58 -6.11
CA LEU A 84 -5.90 -10.85 -6.26
C LEU A 84 -6.07 -11.94 -7.32
N ASP A 85 -7.08 -12.76 -7.18
CA ASP A 85 -7.49 -13.73 -8.20
C ASP A 85 -8.22 -13.07 -9.39
N GLU A 86 -8.74 -13.87 -10.31
CA GLU A 86 -9.48 -13.38 -11.48
C GLU A 86 -10.80 -12.68 -11.10
N ASP A 87 -11.39 -13.06 -9.97
CA ASP A 87 -12.62 -12.47 -9.42
C ASP A 87 -12.33 -11.22 -8.52
N LEU A 88 -11.07 -10.81 -8.44
CA LEU A 88 -10.57 -9.72 -7.62
C LEU A 88 -10.80 -9.94 -6.11
N GLU A 89 -10.69 -11.19 -5.65
CA GLU A 89 -10.65 -11.53 -4.23
C GLU A 89 -9.19 -11.74 -3.77
N PRO A 90 -8.85 -11.41 -2.52
CA PRO A 90 -7.48 -11.55 -2.03
C PRO A 90 -6.96 -12.99 -2.12
N THR A 91 -5.80 -13.16 -2.71
CA THR A 91 -5.12 -14.44 -2.81
C THR A 91 -4.17 -14.62 -1.62
N PRO A 92 -4.28 -15.71 -0.84
CA PRO A 92 -3.38 -15.98 0.27
C PRO A 92 -1.91 -16.09 -0.16
N TRP A 93 -0.99 -15.56 0.67
CA TRP A 93 0.44 -15.51 0.36
C TRP A 93 1.10 -16.89 0.25
N ASP A 94 0.60 -17.89 0.96
CA ASP A 94 1.11 -19.25 1.00
C ASP A 94 0.92 -20.04 -0.31
N ILE A 95 0.00 -19.60 -1.17
CA ILE A 95 -0.22 -20.19 -2.50
C ILE A 95 0.46 -19.41 -3.63
N ILE A 96 1.05 -18.25 -3.34
CA ILE A 96 1.75 -17.39 -4.30
C ILE A 96 3.23 -17.74 -4.35
N ASP A 97 3.75 -17.96 -5.56
CA ASP A 97 5.19 -18.02 -5.79
C ASP A 97 5.75 -16.60 -5.86
N GLN A 98 6.31 -16.13 -4.75
CA GLN A 98 6.82 -14.77 -4.60
C GLN A 98 8.06 -14.47 -5.47
N SER A 99 8.66 -15.48 -6.10
CA SER A 99 9.72 -15.28 -7.08
C SER A 99 9.21 -14.91 -8.47
N LYS A 100 7.89 -14.99 -8.69
CA LYS A 100 7.21 -14.72 -9.95
C LYS A 100 6.36 -13.46 -9.89
N ASN A 101 6.15 -12.85 -11.05
CA ASN A 101 5.23 -11.72 -11.19
C ASN A 101 3.75 -12.16 -11.13
N ALA A 102 2.81 -11.19 -11.13
CA ALA A 102 1.38 -11.50 -11.02
C ALA A 102 0.86 -12.31 -12.22
N VAL A 103 1.36 -12.05 -13.42
CA VAL A 103 0.93 -12.76 -14.64
C VAL A 103 1.32 -14.24 -14.58
N GLU A 104 2.56 -14.53 -14.14
CA GLU A 104 3.05 -15.91 -13.97
C GLU A 104 2.30 -16.65 -12.86
N ASN A 105 1.83 -15.94 -11.83
CA ASN A 105 0.98 -16.45 -10.76
C ASN A 105 -0.50 -16.54 -11.15
N ARG A 106 -0.89 -16.13 -12.37
CA ARG A 106 -2.29 -16.03 -12.81
C ARG A 106 -3.14 -15.16 -11.89
N SER A 107 -2.59 -14.06 -11.45
CA SER A 107 -3.16 -13.13 -10.48
C SER A 107 -3.15 -11.70 -11.03
N VAL A 108 -3.81 -10.81 -10.30
CA VAL A 108 -3.81 -9.36 -10.55
C VAL A 108 -3.10 -8.66 -9.40
N ARG A 109 -2.36 -7.60 -9.68
CA ARG A 109 -1.65 -6.83 -8.66
C ARG A 109 -2.58 -5.80 -8.00
N GLY A 110 -2.89 -6.00 -6.72
CA GLY A 110 -3.46 -4.98 -5.85
C GLY A 110 -2.35 -4.05 -5.32
N LEU A 111 -2.64 -2.75 -5.20
CA LEU A 111 -1.71 -1.75 -4.70
C LEU A 111 -2.26 -1.09 -3.44
N GLY A 112 -1.40 -0.87 -2.45
CA GLY A 112 -1.68 -0.13 -1.23
C GLY A 112 -0.65 0.98 -1.02
N ILE A 113 -1.05 2.08 -0.36
CA ILE A 113 -0.15 3.16 0.04
C ILE A 113 -0.60 3.74 1.37
N GLU A 114 0.34 3.88 2.27
CA GLU A 114 0.15 4.44 3.59
C GLU A 114 1.18 5.55 3.83
N ILE A 115 0.72 6.79 3.88
CA ILE A 115 1.54 7.93 4.29
C ILE A 115 1.19 8.22 5.76
N CYS A 116 1.99 7.67 6.67
CA CYS A 116 1.76 7.72 8.10
C CYS A 116 2.02 9.11 8.68
N GLU A 117 2.94 9.87 8.06
CA GLU A 117 3.20 11.26 8.40
C GLU A 117 2.18 12.20 7.75
N MET A 118 1.14 12.57 8.49
CA MET A 118 0.03 13.39 7.97
C MET A 118 0.48 14.76 7.44
N SER A 119 1.59 15.30 7.93
CA SER A 119 2.18 16.56 7.45
C SER A 119 2.57 16.53 5.97
N PHE A 120 2.72 15.33 5.39
CA PHE A 120 3.02 15.11 3.98
C PHE A 120 1.78 14.91 3.10
N TRP A 121 0.59 14.90 3.67
CA TRP A 121 -0.65 14.75 2.92
C TRP A 121 -0.95 15.98 2.03
N GLY A 122 -1.61 15.73 0.91
CA GLY A 122 -1.99 16.79 -0.03
C GLY A 122 -0.85 17.38 -0.88
N LYS A 123 0.40 16.91 -0.69
CA LYS A 123 1.60 17.39 -1.42
C LYS A 123 1.87 16.68 -2.74
N GLY A 124 0.97 15.81 -3.19
CA GLY A 124 1.12 15.09 -4.47
C GLY A 124 2.08 13.88 -4.42
N ILE A 125 2.49 13.46 -3.23
CA ILE A 125 3.40 12.31 -3.04
C ILE A 125 2.73 11.02 -3.50
N GLY A 126 1.50 10.74 -3.05
CA GLY A 126 0.78 9.49 -3.36
C GLY A 126 0.73 9.17 -4.86
N PRO A 127 0.29 10.08 -5.75
CA PRO A 127 0.33 9.83 -7.18
C PRO A 127 1.72 9.52 -7.73
N LYS A 128 2.77 10.20 -7.28
CA LYS A 128 4.16 9.95 -7.73
C LYS A 128 4.64 8.55 -7.32
N VAL A 129 4.40 8.19 -6.06
CA VAL A 129 4.78 6.90 -5.48
C VAL A 129 4.06 5.75 -6.18
N LEU A 130 2.73 5.83 -6.34
CA LEU A 130 1.95 4.81 -7.04
C LEU A 130 2.34 4.69 -8.52
N THR A 131 2.66 5.80 -9.19
CA THR A 131 3.19 5.76 -10.55
C THR A 131 4.48 4.96 -10.62
N ALA A 132 5.45 5.26 -9.74
CA ALA A 132 6.73 4.54 -9.71
C ALA A 132 6.57 3.05 -9.37
N LEU A 133 5.65 2.71 -8.47
CA LEU A 133 5.36 1.31 -8.16
C LEU A 133 4.74 0.59 -9.36
N MET A 134 3.80 1.22 -10.07
CA MET A 134 3.24 0.65 -11.31
C MET A 134 4.31 0.49 -12.38
N GLU A 135 5.19 1.49 -12.58
CA GLU A 135 6.31 1.40 -13.53
C GLU A 135 7.27 0.25 -13.17
N TYR A 136 7.53 0.05 -11.88
CA TYR A 136 8.32 -1.10 -11.42
C TYR A 136 7.70 -2.42 -11.86
N TYR A 137 6.39 -2.62 -11.69
CA TYR A 137 5.70 -3.85 -12.09
C TYR A 137 5.46 -3.94 -13.61
N LEU A 138 5.26 -2.82 -14.31
CA LEU A 138 5.20 -2.77 -15.77
C LEU A 138 6.49 -3.32 -16.40
N ASN A 139 7.66 -2.99 -15.84
CA ASN A 139 8.95 -3.52 -16.29
C ASN A 139 9.10 -5.03 -16.02
N LEU A 140 8.26 -5.61 -15.18
CA LEU A 140 8.15 -7.06 -14.93
C LEU A 140 7.06 -7.72 -15.79
N GLY A 141 6.40 -6.97 -16.68
CA GLY A 141 5.36 -7.48 -17.59
C GLY A 141 3.94 -7.49 -16.99
N GLU A 142 3.71 -6.82 -15.87
CA GLU A 142 2.38 -6.69 -15.28
C GLU A 142 1.70 -5.42 -15.81
N HIS A 143 0.47 -5.54 -16.35
CA HIS A 143 -0.23 -4.44 -17.03
C HIS A 143 -1.60 -4.11 -16.43
N ARG A 144 -2.00 -4.79 -15.35
CA ARG A 144 -3.30 -4.64 -14.70
C ARG A 144 -3.12 -4.42 -13.21
N PHE A 145 -3.65 -3.30 -12.69
CA PHE A 145 -3.50 -2.88 -11.29
C PHE A 145 -4.84 -2.52 -10.68
N ILE A 146 -5.02 -2.91 -9.42
CA ILE A 146 -6.21 -2.64 -8.64
C ILE A 146 -5.85 -1.77 -7.43
N LEU A 147 -6.70 -0.80 -7.14
CA LEU A 147 -6.74 -0.06 -5.89
C LEU A 147 -8.08 -0.33 -5.21
N GLU A 148 -8.06 -0.70 -3.95
CA GLU A 148 -9.25 -0.84 -3.12
C GLU A 148 -9.30 0.28 -2.08
N THR A 149 -10.47 0.88 -1.89
CA THR A 149 -10.69 1.92 -0.90
C THR A 149 -12.18 2.08 -0.63
N TRP A 150 -12.55 3.00 0.24
CA TRP A 150 -13.94 3.28 0.57
C TRP A 150 -14.34 4.71 0.18
N THR A 151 -15.67 4.95 0.06
CA THR A 151 -16.18 6.24 -0.44
C THR A 151 -15.93 7.43 0.48
N GLY A 152 -15.53 7.20 1.72
CA GLY A 152 -15.12 8.26 2.65
C GLY A 152 -13.65 8.66 2.52
N ASN A 153 -12.78 7.82 1.94
CA ASN A 153 -11.39 8.17 1.69
C ASN A 153 -11.25 9.01 0.41
N THR A 154 -11.69 10.27 0.51
CA THR A 154 -11.70 11.20 -0.63
C THR A 154 -10.30 11.51 -1.18
N ARG A 155 -9.25 11.38 -0.34
CA ARG A 155 -7.85 11.55 -0.75
C ARG A 155 -7.42 10.43 -1.68
N MET A 156 -7.67 9.17 -1.30
CA MET A 156 -7.32 8.02 -2.13
C MET A 156 -8.13 8.01 -3.42
N LEU A 157 -9.43 8.30 -3.39
CA LEU A 157 -10.26 8.46 -4.58
C LEU A 157 -9.75 9.57 -5.51
N GLY A 158 -9.29 10.69 -4.94
CA GLY A 158 -8.68 11.78 -5.70
C GLY A 158 -7.35 11.39 -6.34
N CYS A 159 -6.54 10.59 -5.63
CA CYS A 159 -5.29 10.03 -6.13
C CYS A 159 -5.56 9.07 -7.30
N ALA A 160 -6.43 8.10 -7.12
CA ALA A 160 -6.80 7.12 -8.14
C ALA A 160 -7.31 7.77 -9.43
N ARG A 161 -8.20 8.78 -9.32
CA ARG A 161 -8.68 9.54 -10.49
C ARG A 161 -7.57 10.25 -11.26
N LYS A 162 -6.63 10.89 -10.53
CA LYS A 162 -5.47 11.56 -11.16
C LYS A 162 -4.59 10.58 -11.92
N LEU A 163 -4.51 9.34 -11.46
CA LEU A 163 -3.75 8.27 -12.09
C LEU A 163 -4.51 7.57 -13.22
N GLY A 164 -5.79 7.90 -13.43
CA GLY A 164 -6.61 7.32 -14.49
C GLY A 164 -7.20 5.95 -14.14
N PHE A 165 -7.30 5.60 -12.86
CA PHE A 165 -8.06 4.44 -12.43
C PHE A 165 -9.55 4.66 -12.62
N VAL A 166 -10.27 3.61 -13.02
CA VAL A 166 -11.72 3.59 -13.21
C VAL A 166 -12.37 2.58 -12.26
N GLU A 167 -13.56 2.90 -11.74
CA GLU A 167 -14.29 2.02 -10.83
C GLU A 167 -14.78 0.78 -11.59
N VAL A 168 -14.49 -0.41 -11.06
CA VAL A 168 -14.87 -1.72 -11.62
C VAL A 168 -15.78 -2.52 -10.69
N ARG A 169 -15.74 -2.26 -9.39
CA ARG A 169 -16.59 -2.93 -8.40
C ARG A 169 -16.97 -2.00 -7.27
N ARG A 170 -18.21 -2.12 -6.78
CA ARG A 170 -18.71 -1.39 -5.61
C ARG A 170 -19.55 -2.31 -4.74
N LYS A 171 -19.20 -2.39 -3.45
CA LYS A 171 -20.01 -3.04 -2.42
C LYS A 171 -20.67 -1.92 -1.59
N LYS A 172 -22.01 -1.81 -1.67
CA LYS A 172 -22.73 -0.68 -1.05
C LYS A 172 -22.95 -0.86 0.45
N GLY A 173 -22.73 0.21 1.21
CA GLY A 173 -23.11 0.33 2.62
C GLY A 173 -22.40 -0.62 3.57
N VAL A 174 -21.21 -1.12 3.20
CA VAL A 174 -20.48 -2.14 3.99
C VAL A 174 -19.79 -1.57 5.22
N HIS A 175 -19.51 -0.26 5.25
CA HIS A 175 -18.87 0.39 6.39
C HIS A 175 -19.83 1.39 7.04
N LEU A 176 -19.91 1.35 8.37
CA LEU A 176 -20.67 2.32 9.17
C LEU A 176 -19.69 3.19 9.94
N VAL A 177 -19.62 4.48 9.60
CA VAL A 177 -18.74 5.45 10.28
C VAL A 177 -19.59 6.64 10.75
N ASP A 178 -19.59 6.91 12.05
CA ASP A 178 -20.39 7.97 12.69
C ASP A 178 -21.87 7.92 12.29
N GLY A 179 -22.45 6.72 12.20
CA GLY A 179 -23.84 6.49 11.84
C GLY A 179 -24.17 6.65 10.35
N LYS A 180 -23.17 6.90 9.50
CA LYS A 180 -23.34 7.02 8.06
C LYS A 180 -22.75 5.80 7.34
N ALA A 181 -23.50 5.26 6.39
CA ALA A 181 -23.06 4.14 5.56
C ALA A 181 -22.17 4.61 4.41
N TYR A 182 -21.10 3.87 4.18
CA TYR A 182 -20.16 4.08 3.09
C TYR A 182 -19.94 2.79 2.30
N ASP A 183 -19.56 2.95 1.04
CA ASP A 183 -19.32 1.83 0.11
C ASP A 183 -17.83 1.51 0.04
N ASP A 184 -17.51 0.23 -0.18
CA ASP A 184 -16.20 -0.16 -0.72
C ASP A 184 -16.20 -0.01 -2.23
N VAL A 185 -15.06 0.41 -2.77
CA VAL A 185 -14.86 0.56 -4.21
C VAL A 185 -13.52 -0.03 -4.62
N MET A 186 -13.54 -0.81 -5.69
CA MET A 186 -12.34 -1.22 -6.39
C MET A 186 -12.21 -0.43 -7.68
N LEU A 187 -11.00 0.06 -7.91
CA LEU A 187 -10.66 0.85 -9.09
C LEU A 187 -9.53 0.13 -9.83
N GLU A 188 -9.62 0.11 -11.14
CA GLU A 188 -8.71 -0.60 -12.03
C GLU A 188 -7.98 0.35 -12.95
N LYS A 189 -6.72 0.03 -13.24
CA LYS A 189 -5.96 0.62 -14.32
C LYS A 189 -5.25 -0.45 -15.12
N CYS A 190 -5.44 -0.40 -16.45
CA CYS A 190 -4.75 -1.21 -17.44
C CYS A 190 -3.83 -0.33 -18.32
N PHE A 191 -2.69 -0.93 -18.78
CA PHE A 191 -1.72 -0.31 -19.68
C PHE A 191 -1.62 -1.06 -20.99
#